data_3bd37ca1db307fd5a5beb95a6244bf70
#
_entry.id   3bd37ca1db307fd5a5beb95a6244bf70
#
_cell.length_a   1.000
_cell.length_b   1.000
_cell.length_c   1.000
_cell.angle_alpha   90.00
_cell.angle_beta   90.00
_cell.angle_gamma   90.00
#
_symmetry.space_group_name_H-M   'P 1'
#
loop_
_entity.id
_entity.type
_entity.pdbx_description
1 polymer ?
#
loop_
_entity_poly.entity_id
_entity_poly.type
_entity_poly.pdbx_seq_one_letter_code
_entity_poly.pdbx_strand_id
1 'polypeptide(L)'
;LQSSSGYTLKEGISVACDPRIFDYGTKIMIEGVGIRQVHDTGTAVIERTASRGKLPVIDVFFVKKSSADRFADSHKYASVWVVKD
;
A
#
# COMPACT_ATOMS: atom_id res chain seq x y z
N LEU A 1 13.69 6.03 -4.52
CA LEU A 1 13.66 4.57 -4.54
C LEU A 1 12.72 4.07 -5.64
N GLN A 2 13.21 3.20 -6.48
CA GLN A 2 12.44 2.66 -7.58
C GLN A 2 11.78 1.33 -7.19
N SER A 3 10.52 1.17 -7.55
CA SER A 3 9.76 -0.05 -7.26
C SER A 3 10.04 -1.16 -8.28
N SER A 4 9.53 -2.37 -7.99
CA SER A 4 9.59 -3.51 -8.90
C SER A 4 8.80 -3.28 -10.20
N SER A 5 7.82 -2.36 -10.19
CA SER A 5 7.03 -2.00 -11.37
C SER A 5 7.67 -0.92 -12.24
N GLY A 6 8.81 -0.35 -11.82
CA GLY A 6 9.44 0.76 -12.49
C GLY A 6 9.00 2.14 -12.04
N TYR A 7 7.96 2.25 -11.22
CA TYR A 7 7.54 3.53 -10.65
C TYR A 7 8.53 4.00 -9.59
N THR A 8 8.74 5.31 -9.51
CA THR A 8 9.48 5.90 -8.40
C THR A 8 8.58 5.98 -7.18
N LEU A 9 9.03 5.41 -6.06
CA LEU A 9 8.26 5.44 -4.81
C LEU A 9 8.32 6.83 -4.18
N LYS A 10 7.13 7.34 -3.80
CA LYS A 10 6.99 8.66 -3.18
C LYS A 10 6.09 8.57 -1.95
N GLU A 11 6.58 9.12 -0.84
CA GLU A 11 5.77 9.24 0.36
C GLU A 11 4.56 10.14 0.11
N GLY A 12 3.39 9.76 0.62
CA GLY A 12 2.14 10.47 0.37
C GLY A 12 1.43 10.05 -0.91
N ILE A 13 2.06 9.23 -1.76
CA ILE A 13 1.51 8.82 -3.05
C ILE A 13 1.52 7.30 -3.20
N SER A 14 2.65 6.66 -2.94
CA SER A 14 2.88 5.26 -3.29
C SER A 14 2.42 4.28 -2.23
N VAL A 15 1.82 3.17 -2.68
CA VAL A 15 1.55 1.99 -1.85
C VAL A 15 1.98 0.74 -2.58
N ALA A 16 2.25 -0.32 -1.82
CA ALA A 16 2.49 -1.66 -2.32
C ALA A 16 1.28 -2.55 -2.00
N CYS A 17 0.88 -3.37 -2.94
CA CYS A 17 -0.15 -4.37 -2.71
C CYS A 17 0.01 -5.53 -3.70
N ASP A 18 -0.87 -6.52 -3.62
CA ASP A 18 -0.93 -7.60 -4.60
C ASP A 18 -1.54 -7.06 -5.90
N PRO A 19 -0.78 -7.04 -7.02
CA PRO A 19 -1.26 -6.46 -8.27
C PRO A 19 -2.41 -7.26 -8.90
N ARG A 20 -2.70 -8.45 -8.41
CA ARG A 20 -3.89 -9.21 -8.82
C ARG A 20 -5.17 -8.65 -8.20
N ILE A 21 -5.05 -7.90 -7.09
CA ILE A 21 -6.19 -7.26 -6.42
C ILE A 21 -6.37 -5.84 -6.95
N PHE A 22 -5.32 -5.04 -6.91
CA PHE A 22 -5.28 -3.69 -7.50
C PHE A 22 -4.04 -3.57 -8.35
N ASP A 23 -4.21 -3.53 -9.66
CA ASP A 23 -3.10 -3.46 -10.60
C ASP A 23 -2.26 -2.19 -10.42
N TYR A 24 -1.02 -2.23 -10.92
CA TYR A 24 -0.13 -1.06 -10.91
C TYR A 24 -0.80 0.14 -11.57
N GLY A 25 -0.65 1.30 -10.97
CA GLY A 25 -1.23 2.54 -11.44
C GLY A 25 -2.64 2.80 -10.93
N THR A 26 -3.30 1.82 -10.31
CA THR A 26 -4.64 2.00 -9.76
C THR A 26 -4.60 3.03 -8.63
N LYS A 27 -5.51 3.99 -8.67
CA LYS A 27 -5.72 4.92 -7.57
C LYS A 27 -6.75 4.34 -6.61
N ILE A 28 -6.41 4.35 -5.34
CA ILE A 28 -7.28 3.84 -4.28
C ILE A 28 -7.45 4.91 -3.20
N MET A 29 -8.64 4.95 -2.62
CA MET A 29 -8.91 5.73 -1.42
C MET A 29 -8.79 4.82 -0.22
N ILE A 30 -7.98 5.22 0.76
CA ILE A 30 -7.80 4.48 2.01
C ILE A 30 -8.38 5.33 3.13
N GLU A 31 -9.36 4.80 3.84
CA GLU A 31 -10.00 5.47 4.96
C GLU A 31 -8.96 5.93 5.99
N GLY A 32 -9.04 7.20 6.39
CA GLY A 32 -8.11 7.79 7.35
C GLY A 32 -6.73 8.13 6.79
N VAL A 33 -6.49 7.85 5.52
CA VAL A 33 -5.18 8.09 4.86
C VAL A 33 -5.32 9.03 3.67
N GLY A 34 -6.28 8.76 2.78
CA GLY A 34 -6.48 9.51 1.56
C GLY A 34 -6.18 8.71 0.31
N ILE A 35 -6.07 9.41 -0.82
CA ILE A 35 -5.82 8.77 -2.12
C ILE A 35 -4.35 8.38 -2.22
N ARG A 36 -4.12 7.14 -2.66
CA ARG A 36 -2.79 6.60 -2.96
C ARG A 36 -2.83 5.89 -4.30
N GLN A 37 -1.65 5.63 -4.87
CA GLN A 37 -1.54 4.91 -6.13
C GLN A 37 -0.67 3.67 -5.95
N VAL A 38 -1.10 2.56 -6.56
CA VAL A 38 -0.36 1.30 -6.49
C VAL A 38 0.87 1.39 -7.38
N HIS A 39 2.05 1.39 -6.78
CA HIS A 39 3.34 1.50 -7.48
C HIS A 39 4.26 0.32 -7.25
N ASP A 40 3.97 -0.53 -6.29
CA ASP A 40 4.90 -1.58 -5.87
C ASP A 40 4.17 -2.84 -5.42
N THR A 41 4.94 -3.89 -5.20
CA THR A 41 4.49 -5.14 -4.63
C THR A 41 5.62 -5.74 -3.79
N GLY A 42 5.42 -6.92 -3.25
CA GLY A 42 6.42 -7.65 -2.50
C GLY A 42 5.82 -8.89 -1.88
N THR A 43 6.69 -9.78 -1.43
CA THR A 43 6.29 -11.06 -0.83
C THR A 43 5.33 -10.87 0.33
N ALA A 44 5.60 -9.89 1.21
CA ALA A 44 4.78 -9.65 2.40
C ALA A 44 3.34 -9.28 2.07
N VAL A 45 3.12 -8.45 1.03
CA VAL A 45 1.76 -8.06 0.64
C VAL A 45 1.07 -9.16 -0.17
N ILE A 46 1.80 -9.89 -1.00
CA ILE A 46 1.26 -11.02 -1.76
C ILE A 46 0.83 -12.15 -0.82
N GLU A 47 1.66 -12.48 0.15
CA GLU A 47 1.39 -13.53 1.14
C GLU A 47 0.51 -13.06 2.29
N ARG A 48 0.19 -11.76 2.33
CA ARG A 48 -0.66 -11.17 3.38
C ARG A 48 -0.09 -11.39 4.78
N THR A 49 1.23 -11.23 4.93
CA THR A 49 1.92 -11.54 6.18
C THR A 49 1.35 -10.77 7.38
N ALA A 50 1.06 -9.48 7.21
CA ALA A 50 0.53 -8.64 8.29
C ALA A 50 -0.84 -9.08 8.78
N SER A 51 -1.62 -9.77 7.94
CA SER A 51 -2.97 -10.28 8.27
C SER A 51 -3.00 -11.79 8.44
N ARG A 52 -1.84 -12.43 8.52
CA ARG A 52 -1.70 -13.89 8.63
C ARG A 52 -2.44 -14.65 7.52
N GLY A 53 -2.32 -14.14 6.29
CA GLY A 53 -2.92 -14.74 5.12
C GLY A 53 -4.42 -14.50 4.95
N LYS A 54 -5.04 -13.71 5.82
CA LYS A 54 -6.51 -13.54 5.83
C LYS A 54 -6.96 -12.40 4.91
N LEU A 55 -6.73 -11.16 5.31
CA LEU A 55 -7.18 -9.98 4.56
C LEU A 55 -6.09 -9.48 3.63
N PRO A 56 -6.47 -8.88 2.49
CA PRO A 56 -5.51 -8.17 1.65
C PRO A 56 -4.71 -7.15 2.45
N VAL A 57 -3.44 -7.02 2.12
CA VAL A 57 -2.52 -6.11 2.80
C VAL A 57 -2.12 -5.02 1.84
N ILE A 58 -2.17 -3.77 2.31
CA ILE A 58 -1.66 -2.62 1.60
C ILE A 58 -0.56 -2.00 2.45
N ASP A 59 0.62 -1.84 1.87
CA ASP A 59 1.77 -1.27 2.55
C ASP A 59 1.98 0.15 2.06
N VAL A 60 1.77 1.13 2.95
CA VAL A 60 1.92 2.55 2.62
C VAL A 60 3.39 2.93 2.70
N PHE A 61 3.92 3.52 1.64
CA PHE A 61 5.33 3.86 1.57
C PHE A 61 5.69 5.07 2.42
N PHE A 62 6.76 4.92 3.21
CA PHE A 62 7.39 6.00 3.97
C PHE A 62 8.90 5.96 3.75
N VAL A 63 9.52 7.13 3.69
CA VAL A 63 10.97 7.23 3.55
C VAL A 63 11.67 6.76 4.83
N LYS A 64 11.10 7.13 6.00
CA LYS A 64 11.68 6.77 7.30
C LYS A 64 10.97 5.56 7.89
N LYS A 65 11.75 4.56 8.31
CA LYS A 65 11.22 3.37 8.97
C LYS A 65 10.40 3.71 10.23
N SER A 66 10.85 4.69 11.01
CA SER A 66 10.13 5.12 12.22
C SER A 66 8.74 5.66 11.91
N SER A 67 8.59 6.38 10.80
CA SER A 67 7.28 6.87 10.35
C SER A 67 6.38 5.72 9.92
N ALA A 68 6.93 4.75 9.18
CA ALA A 68 6.21 3.57 8.74
C ALA A 68 5.71 2.74 9.94
N ASP A 69 6.57 2.53 10.94
CA ASP A 69 6.23 1.75 12.14
C ASP A 69 5.10 2.42 12.94
N ARG A 70 5.18 3.74 13.13
CA ARG A 70 4.13 4.50 13.83
C ARG A 70 2.80 4.44 13.09
N PHE A 71 2.85 4.58 11.77
CA PHE A 71 1.65 4.51 10.93
C PHE A 71 1.01 3.12 11.05
N ALA A 72 1.80 2.06 10.92
CA ALA A 72 1.31 0.69 11.01
C ALA A 72 0.63 0.40 12.35
N ASP A 73 1.17 0.93 13.45
CA ASP A 73 0.58 0.75 14.78
C ASP A 73 -0.79 1.39 14.92
N SER A 74 -1.02 2.53 14.24
CA SER A 74 -2.28 3.29 14.35
C SER A 74 -3.28 2.99 13.23
N HIS A 75 -2.87 2.29 12.17
CA HIS A 75 -3.70 2.03 10.98
C HIS A 75 -3.70 0.54 10.61
N LYS A 76 -4.15 -0.31 11.53
CA LYS A 76 -4.12 -1.76 11.33
C LYS A 76 -5.15 -2.23 10.32
N TYR A 77 -6.31 -1.59 10.28
CA TYR A 77 -7.41 -1.93 9.37
C TYR A 77 -8.02 -0.65 8.84
N ALA A 78 -8.42 -0.68 7.59
CA ALA A 78 -9.08 0.45 6.94
C ALA A 78 -9.96 -0.05 5.80
N SER A 79 -11.01 0.69 5.50
CA SER A 79 -11.78 0.48 4.29
C SER A 79 -11.04 1.08 3.11
N VAL A 80 -11.04 0.37 1.99
CA VAL A 80 -10.33 0.76 0.77
C VAL A 80 -11.25 0.58 -0.43
N TRP A 81 -11.25 1.54 -1.33
CA TRP A 81 -12.00 1.42 -2.59
C TRP A 81 -11.27 2.09 -3.75
N VAL A 82 -11.58 1.63 -4.96
CA VAL A 82 -10.96 2.16 -6.17
C VAL A 82 -11.54 3.53 -6.49
N VAL A 83 -10.66 4.48 -6.80
CA VAL A 83 -11.06 5.80 -7.29
C VAL A 83 -11.18 5.71 -8.82
N LYS A 84 -12.36 6.00 -9.31
CA LYS A 84 -12.62 6.05 -10.75
C LYS A 84 -12.52 7.48 -11.24
N ASP A 85 -11.78 7.66 -12.32
CA ASP A 85 -11.64 8.97 -12.98
C ASP A 85 -12.88 9.29 -13.80
#